data_03788c4982b57361e35c73888e9d10c0
#
_entry.id   03788c4982b57361e35c73888e9d10c0
#
_cell.length_a   1.000
_cell.length_b   1.000
_cell.length_c   1.000
_cell.angle_alpha   90.00
_cell.angle_beta   90.00
_cell.angle_gamma   90.00
#
_symmetry.space_group_name_H-M   'P 1'
#
loop_
_entity.id
_entity.type
_entity.pdbx_description
1 polymer ?
#
loop_
_entity_poly.entity_id
_entity_poly.type
_entity_poly.pdbx_seq_one_letter_code
_entity_poly.pdbx_strand_id
1 'polypeptide(L)'
;DQYRAQLVMTKWDLAPSLSYGASAFMYHTSGGDATTIPGGGGAIVLPSQGGQNSTTFSNTIGFGNLKWELDLWGRLRRAVEASQAQMFAQEENQRAVILNLVGSVGEAYFGLRSLDLQVDITKRTLKSWEESVRLSQLRYKQGYIPKLDLDRFEAERAGTAAKLADLEKQVVQKENQLNALMGRKPAAITRGLPLTEQPMPPDVPAGLPSELLHRRPDLLQAEQTLAAATANIGV
;
A
#
# COMPACT_ATOMS: atom_id res chain seq x y z
N ASP A 1 2.97 -3.64 -11.76
CA ASP A 1 2.30 -4.12 -12.98
C ASP A 1 1.68 -2.97 -13.79
N GLN A 2 0.97 -2.00 -13.17
CA GLN A 2 0.35 -0.88 -13.88
C GLN A 2 1.35 -0.10 -14.77
N TYR A 3 2.49 0.30 -14.24
CA TYR A 3 3.50 1.08 -14.99
C TYR A 3 4.18 0.25 -16.10
N ARG A 4 4.31 -1.06 -15.92
CA ARG A 4 4.75 -1.96 -17.01
C ARG A 4 3.73 -2.03 -18.14
N ALA A 5 2.45 -2.12 -17.80
CA ALA A 5 1.37 -2.07 -18.80
C ALA A 5 1.34 -0.72 -19.51
N GLN A 6 1.51 0.39 -18.78
CA GLN A 6 1.63 1.74 -19.34
C GLN A 6 2.78 1.86 -20.33
N LEU A 7 3.98 1.36 -19.97
CA LEU A 7 5.13 1.33 -20.85
C LEU A 7 4.85 0.54 -22.14
N VAL A 8 4.19 -0.60 -22.02
CA VAL A 8 3.82 -1.41 -23.20
C VAL A 8 2.86 -0.63 -24.08
N MET A 9 1.82 0.01 -23.52
CA MET A 9 0.89 0.85 -24.29
C MET A 9 1.62 1.96 -25.03
N THR A 10 2.50 2.72 -24.36
CA THR A 10 3.28 3.80 -24.99
C THR A 10 4.22 3.29 -26.10
N LYS A 11 4.76 2.07 -25.94
CA LYS A 11 5.55 1.43 -27.00
C LYS A 11 4.71 1.05 -28.21
N TRP A 12 3.47 0.67 -28.02
CA TRP A 12 2.54 0.36 -29.14
C TRP A 12 2.14 1.62 -29.93
N ASP A 13 2.25 2.82 -29.36
CA ASP A 13 2.01 4.07 -30.09
C ASP A 13 3.03 4.31 -31.24
N LEU A 14 4.18 3.63 -31.19
CA LEU A 14 5.17 3.62 -32.29
C LEU A 14 4.78 2.71 -33.46
N ALA A 15 3.85 1.77 -33.24
CA ALA A 15 3.38 0.83 -34.25
C ALA A 15 2.14 1.36 -34.97
N PRO A 16 1.93 0.99 -36.23
CA PRO A 16 0.69 1.32 -36.94
C PRO A 16 -0.52 0.66 -36.23
N SER A 17 -1.55 1.45 -35.96
CA SER A 17 -2.80 0.96 -35.42
C SER A 17 -3.82 0.73 -36.53
N LEU A 18 -4.41 -0.47 -36.56
CA LEU A 18 -5.49 -0.84 -37.46
C LEU A 18 -6.78 -0.98 -36.65
N SER A 19 -7.75 -0.12 -36.92
CA SER A 19 -9.07 -0.23 -36.30
C SER A 19 -10.08 -0.73 -37.33
N TYR A 20 -10.92 -1.67 -36.92
CA TYR A 20 -12.08 -2.11 -37.69
C TYR A 20 -13.35 -1.82 -36.89
N GLY A 21 -14.41 -1.45 -37.56
CA GLY A 21 -15.71 -1.19 -36.96
C GLY A 21 -16.81 -1.92 -37.72
N ALA A 22 -17.68 -2.59 -36.98
CA ALA A 22 -18.92 -3.10 -37.50
C ALA A 22 -20.06 -2.39 -36.78
N SER A 23 -21.00 -1.81 -37.54
CA SER A 23 -22.22 -1.21 -36.96
C SER A 23 -23.46 -1.81 -37.62
N ALA A 24 -24.43 -2.16 -36.80
CA ALA A 24 -25.76 -2.58 -37.25
C ALA A 24 -26.78 -1.58 -36.71
N PHE A 25 -27.56 -1.00 -37.61
CA PHE A 25 -28.63 -0.10 -37.24
C PHE A 25 -29.96 -0.67 -37.75
N MET A 26 -30.98 -0.63 -36.89
CA MET A 26 -32.35 -0.90 -37.24
C MET A 26 -33.12 0.40 -37.04
N TYR A 27 -33.69 0.92 -38.11
CA TYR A 27 -34.57 2.10 -38.03
C TYR A 27 -35.90 1.83 -38.70
N HIS A 28 -36.92 2.39 -38.10
CA HIS A 28 -38.29 2.29 -38.58
C HIS A 28 -38.69 3.67 -39.14
N THR A 29 -38.97 3.74 -40.45
CA THR A 29 -39.49 4.96 -41.09
C THR A 29 -41.00 4.87 -41.18
N SER A 30 -41.73 5.78 -40.54
CA SER A 30 -43.12 6.06 -40.80
C SER A 30 -43.20 7.12 -41.91
N GLY A 31 -43.83 6.79 -43.00
CA GLY A 31 -43.84 7.49 -44.29
C GLY A 31 -43.77 9.01 -44.22
N GLY A 32 -42.73 9.58 -44.77
CA GLY A 32 -42.51 11.01 -44.97
C GLY A 32 -41.02 11.31 -45.05
N ASP A 33 -40.60 11.87 -46.15
CA ASP A 33 -39.32 12.49 -46.49
C ASP A 33 -38.02 11.70 -46.32
N ALA A 34 -37.20 11.70 -47.37
CA ALA A 34 -35.87 11.14 -47.41
C ALA A 34 -34.97 11.72 -46.32
N THR A 35 -34.53 10.90 -45.42
CA THR A 35 -33.60 11.29 -44.34
C THR A 35 -32.19 10.89 -44.73
N THR A 36 -31.31 11.85 -44.76
CA THR A 36 -29.83 11.63 -44.88
C THR A 36 -29.27 11.23 -43.52
N ILE A 37 -28.66 10.06 -43.41
CA ILE A 37 -27.98 9.61 -42.21
C ILE A 37 -26.47 9.81 -42.38
N PRO A 38 -25.79 10.54 -41.48
CA PRO A 38 -24.34 10.67 -41.53
C PRO A 38 -23.70 9.35 -41.10
N GLY A 39 -23.13 8.62 -42.04
CA GLY A 39 -22.28 7.45 -41.77
C GLY A 39 -20.82 7.82 -41.91
N GLY A 40 -19.99 7.37 -40.95
CA GLY A 40 -18.55 7.54 -41.06
C GLY A 40 -18.01 6.84 -42.30
N GLY A 41 -17.72 7.62 -43.35
CA GLY A 41 -17.14 7.12 -44.60
C GLY A 41 -17.98 7.29 -45.85
N GLY A 42 -19.16 7.91 -45.78
CA GLY A 42 -19.99 8.21 -46.96
C GLY A 42 -21.46 8.26 -46.63
N ALA A 43 -22.14 9.31 -47.07
CA ALA A 43 -23.60 9.43 -46.92
C ALA A 43 -24.31 8.50 -47.92
N ILE A 44 -25.12 7.58 -47.47
CA ILE A 44 -26.02 6.79 -48.33
C ILE A 44 -27.37 7.46 -48.31
N VAL A 45 -27.76 7.97 -49.47
CA VAL A 45 -29.10 8.49 -49.72
C VAL A 45 -29.99 7.35 -50.24
N LEU A 46 -31.00 6.97 -49.49
CA LEU A 46 -31.99 6.00 -49.93
C LEU A 46 -33.20 6.75 -50.54
N PRO A 47 -33.63 6.41 -51.75
CA PRO A 47 -34.82 7.01 -52.35
C PRO A 47 -36.08 6.50 -51.63
N SER A 48 -36.92 7.42 -51.16
CA SER A 48 -38.22 7.08 -50.60
C SER A 48 -39.18 6.73 -51.74
N GLN A 49 -39.64 5.51 -51.80
CA GLN A 49 -40.79 5.11 -52.53
C GLN A 49 -42.02 4.97 -51.60
N GLY A 50 -42.97 5.86 -51.78
CA GLY A 50 -44.36 5.80 -51.38
C GLY A 50 -44.78 4.93 -50.17
N GLY A 51 -45.09 5.57 -49.07
CA GLY A 51 -46.26 5.27 -48.25
C GLY A 51 -46.43 3.90 -47.58
N GLN A 52 -45.38 3.21 -47.23
CA GLN A 52 -45.50 2.04 -46.34
C GLN A 52 -44.44 2.10 -45.19
N ASN A 53 -44.89 1.78 -43.97
CA ASN A 53 -44.00 1.60 -42.83
C ASN A 53 -43.00 0.51 -43.14
N SER A 54 -41.75 0.86 -43.36
CA SER A 54 -40.70 -0.11 -43.64
C SER A 54 -39.66 -0.11 -42.49
N THR A 55 -39.33 -1.31 -42.02
CA THR A 55 -38.21 -1.51 -41.11
C THR A 55 -37.00 -1.84 -41.96
N THR A 56 -36.02 -0.97 -41.96
CA THR A 56 -34.77 -1.16 -42.70
C THR A 56 -33.66 -1.59 -41.78
N PHE A 57 -33.04 -2.70 -42.12
CA PHE A 57 -31.82 -3.20 -41.48
C PHE A 57 -30.62 -2.71 -42.29
N SER A 58 -29.73 -1.96 -41.69
CA SER A 58 -28.47 -1.57 -42.32
C SER A 58 -27.28 -2.14 -41.52
N ASN A 59 -26.54 -3.03 -42.15
CA ASN A 59 -25.28 -3.53 -41.64
C ASN A 59 -24.15 -2.87 -42.40
N THR A 60 -23.31 -2.12 -41.71
CA THR A 60 -22.11 -1.52 -42.31
C THR A 60 -20.90 -2.17 -41.66
N ILE A 61 -20.09 -2.86 -42.45
CA ILE A 61 -18.76 -3.33 -42.05
C ILE A 61 -17.77 -2.37 -42.67
N GLY A 62 -17.17 -1.53 -41.82
CA GLY A 62 -16.09 -0.63 -42.23
C GLY A 62 -14.74 -1.34 -42.11
N PHE A 63 -14.04 -1.51 -43.21
CA PHE A 63 -12.68 -2.03 -43.23
C PHE A 63 -11.69 -0.91 -42.90
N GLY A 64 -10.94 -1.12 -41.81
CA GLY A 64 -9.64 -0.63 -41.53
C GLY A 64 -9.33 0.86 -41.67
N ASN A 65 -9.40 1.58 -40.55
CA ASN A 65 -8.69 2.84 -40.45
C ASN A 65 -7.24 2.53 -40.01
N LEU A 66 -6.27 2.65 -40.91
CA LEU A 66 -4.86 2.55 -40.59
C LEU A 66 -4.35 3.92 -40.15
N LYS A 67 -3.96 4.04 -38.90
CA LYS A 67 -3.34 5.25 -38.36
C LYS A 67 -1.92 4.92 -37.94
N TRP A 68 -0.95 5.65 -38.50
CA TRP A 68 0.44 5.56 -38.13
C TRP A 68 1.08 6.95 -38.12
N GLU A 69 1.76 7.26 -37.02
CA GLU A 69 2.52 8.49 -36.86
C GLU A 69 4.00 8.19 -37.01
N LEU A 70 4.59 8.77 -38.08
CA LEU A 70 6.04 8.68 -38.29
C LEU A 70 6.73 9.61 -37.28
N ASP A 71 7.49 9.03 -36.36
CA ASP A 71 8.19 9.77 -35.30
C ASP A 71 9.51 10.39 -35.81
N LEU A 72 9.40 11.41 -36.67
CA LEU A 72 10.56 12.08 -37.29
C LEU A 72 11.36 12.92 -36.28
N TRP A 73 10.65 13.54 -35.33
CA TRP A 73 11.25 14.42 -34.31
C TRP A 73 11.50 13.74 -32.97
N GLY A 74 11.11 12.49 -32.82
CA GLY A 74 11.39 11.72 -31.63
C GLY A 74 10.36 11.90 -30.50
N ARG A 75 9.22 12.53 -30.73
CA ARG A 75 8.17 12.75 -29.73
C ARG A 75 7.71 11.46 -29.07
N LEU A 76 7.36 10.45 -29.87
CA LEU A 76 6.91 9.15 -29.35
C LEU A 76 8.03 8.39 -28.63
N ARG A 77 9.27 8.48 -29.15
CA ARG A 77 10.43 7.89 -28.48
C ARG A 77 10.70 8.54 -27.13
N ARG A 78 10.57 9.87 -27.02
CA ARG A 78 10.68 10.59 -25.74
C ARG A 78 9.55 10.22 -24.77
N ALA A 79 8.34 10.00 -25.26
CA ALA A 79 7.24 9.51 -24.43
C ALA A 79 7.51 8.10 -23.87
N VAL A 80 8.10 7.21 -24.68
CA VAL A 80 8.54 5.88 -24.21
C VAL A 80 9.63 5.99 -23.15
N GLU A 81 10.63 6.86 -23.36
CA GLU A 81 11.70 7.13 -22.39
C GLU A 81 11.12 7.63 -21.06
N ALA A 82 10.19 8.58 -21.11
CA ALA A 82 9.51 9.08 -19.91
C ALA A 82 8.74 7.98 -19.17
N SER A 83 7.97 7.16 -19.89
CA SER A 83 7.25 6.02 -19.31
C SER A 83 8.19 4.97 -18.72
N GLN A 84 9.35 4.74 -19.33
CA GLN A 84 10.35 3.81 -18.81
C GLN A 84 11.00 4.34 -17.53
N ALA A 85 11.35 5.62 -17.48
CA ALA A 85 11.87 6.25 -16.27
C ALA A 85 10.84 6.23 -15.13
N GLN A 86 9.55 6.46 -15.42
CA GLN A 86 8.48 6.31 -14.44
C GLN A 86 8.36 4.88 -13.90
N MET A 87 8.52 3.88 -14.75
CA MET A 87 8.50 2.47 -14.31
C MET A 87 9.67 2.21 -13.34
N PHE A 88 10.87 2.66 -13.65
CA PHE A 88 12.04 2.53 -12.76
C PHE A 88 11.86 3.31 -11.45
N ALA A 89 11.29 4.51 -11.49
CA ALA A 89 10.95 5.26 -10.27
C ALA A 89 10.02 4.45 -9.35
N GLN A 90 9.06 3.72 -9.91
CA GLN A 90 8.18 2.87 -9.10
C GLN A 90 8.84 1.59 -8.59
N GLU A 91 9.83 1.05 -9.29
CA GLU A 91 10.63 -0.07 -8.77
C GLU A 91 11.47 0.38 -7.56
N GLU A 92 12.05 1.57 -7.60
CA GLU A 92 12.77 2.14 -6.45
C GLU A 92 11.83 2.50 -5.29
N ASN A 93 10.64 3.01 -5.58
CA ASN A 93 9.60 3.23 -4.57
C ASN A 93 9.20 1.93 -3.86
N GLN A 94 9.09 0.82 -4.59
CA GLN A 94 8.84 -0.49 -3.98
C GLN A 94 9.96 -0.88 -3.00
N ARG A 95 11.23 -0.64 -3.35
CA ARG A 95 12.37 -0.89 -2.46
C ARG A 95 12.33 -0.01 -1.21
N ALA A 96 11.95 1.27 -1.36
CA ALA A 96 11.77 2.17 -0.23
C ALA A 96 10.68 1.69 0.73
N VAL A 97 9.54 1.23 0.19
CA VAL A 97 8.43 0.66 0.99
C VAL A 97 8.87 -0.60 1.74
N ILE A 98 9.64 -1.50 1.09
CA ILE A 98 10.17 -2.71 1.73
C ILE A 98 11.11 -2.32 2.88
N LEU A 99 12.00 -1.36 2.67
CA LEU A 99 12.92 -0.89 3.70
C LEU A 99 12.17 -0.33 4.92
N ASN A 100 11.17 0.51 4.68
CA ASN A 100 10.31 1.05 5.73
C ASN A 100 9.52 -0.05 6.47
N LEU A 101 9.04 -1.05 5.74
CA LEU A 101 8.34 -2.19 6.35
C LEU A 101 9.26 -2.99 7.27
N VAL A 102 10.49 -3.27 6.82
CA VAL A 102 11.49 -3.98 7.65
C VAL A 102 11.80 -3.18 8.92
N GLY A 103 11.98 -1.85 8.80
CA GLY A 103 12.16 -0.97 9.96
C GLY A 103 10.98 -1.03 10.93
N SER A 104 9.76 -0.93 10.42
CA SER A 104 8.53 -1.00 11.23
C SER A 104 8.34 -2.34 11.93
N VAL A 105 8.68 -3.45 11.27
CA VAL A 105 8.65 -4.79 11.88
C VAL A 105 9.69 -4.89 12.99
N GLY A 106 10.90 -4.36 12.76
CA GLY A 106 11.95 -4.32 13.79
C GLY A 106 11.52 -3.52 15.02
N GLU A 107 11.02 -2.31 14.83
CA GLU A 107 10.50 -1.46 15.91
C GLU A 107 9.37 -2.14 16.69
N ALA A 108 8.39 -2.72 15.97
CA ALA A 108 7.28 -3.41 16.59
C ALA A 108 7.73 -4.65 17.37
N TYR A 109 8.73 -5.40 16.89
CA TYR A 109 9.29 -6.55 17.58
C TYR A 109 10.05 -6.16 18.87
N PHE A 110 10.91 -5.15 18.81
CA PHE A 110 11.60 -4.65 20.01
C PHE A 110 10.63 -4.03 21.01
N GLY A 111 9.58 -3.35 20.53
CA GLY A 111 8.47 -2.88 21.36
C GLY A 111 7.77 -4.03 22.09
N LEU A 112 7.52 -5.14 21.40
CA LEU A 112 6.95 -6.36 22.01
C LEU A 112 7.87 -6.93 23.08
N ARG A 113 9.19 -7.02 22.81
CA ARG A 113 10.16 -7.52 23.80
C ARG A 113 10.26 -6.62 25.04
N SER A 114 10.12 -5.31 24.84
CA SER A 114 10.04 -4.35 25.96
C SER A 114 8.79 -4.57 26.83
N LEU A 115 7.63 -4.82 26.22
CA LEU A 115 6.40 -5.15 26.93
C LEU A 115 6.51 -6.47 27.69
N ASP A 116 7.11 -7.52 27.08
CA ASP A 116 7.38 -8.80 27.76
C ASP A 116 8.22 -8.60 29.02
N LEU A 117 9.26 -7.78 28.96
CA LEU A 117 10.09 -7.46 30.12
C LEU A 117 9.31 -6.69 31.19
N GLN A 118 8.48 -5.73 30.79
CA GLN A 118 7.63 -5.00 31.72
C GLN A 118 6.60 -5.90 32.41
N VAL A 119 6.02 -6.86 31.70
CA VAL A 119 5.11 -7.88 32.26
C VAL A 119 5.85 -8.71 33.29
N ASP A 120 7.06 -9.19 33.00
CA ASP A 120 7.85 -9.99 33.93
C ASP A 120 8.24 -9.20 35.21
N ILE A 121 8.69 -7.96 35.06
CA ILE A 121 8.97 -7.07 36.19
C ILE A 121 7.70 -6.83 37.01
N THR A 122 6.57 -6.55 36.38
CA THR A 122 5.31 -6.26 37.07
C THR A 122 4.78 -7.50 37.79
N LYS A 123 4.93 -8.71 37.22
CA LYS A 123 4.60 -9.98 37.88
C LYS A 123 5.42 -10.19 39.14
N ARG A 124 6.72 -9.93 39.10
CA ARG A 124 7.60 -10.00 40.29
C ARG A 124 7.22 -8.96 41.34
N THR A 125 6.93 -7.74 40.94
CA THR A 125 6.45 -6.67 41.82
C THR A 125 5.09 -7.03 42.46
N LEU A 126 4.15 -7.58 41.70
CA LEU A 126 2.87 -8.02 42.23
C LEU A 126 3.03 -9.08 43.30
N LYS A 127 3.90 -10.08 43.07
CA LYS A 127 4.22 -11.11 44.08
C LYS A 127 4.81 -10.50 45.36
N SER A 128 5.68 -9.51 45.26
CA SER A 128 6.23 -8.80 46.42
C SER A 128 5.16 -8.03 47.20
N TRP A 129 4.20 -7.38 46.48
CA TRP A 129 3.06 -6.74 47.13
C TRP A 129 2.13 -7.73 47.81
N GLU A 130 1.86 -8.88 47.21
CA GLU A 130 1.06 -9.95 47.82
C GLU A 130 1.65 -10.44 49.16
N GLU A 131 2.98 -10.61 49.22
CA GLU A 131 3.67 -10.97 50.46
C GLU A 131 3.60 -9.84 51.49
N SER A 132 3.73 -8.57 51.04
CA SER A 132 3.62 -7.40 51.90
C SER A 132 2.22 -7.26 52.50
N VAL A 133 1.18 -7.46 51.69
CA VAL A 133 -0.24 -7.48 52.17
C VAL A 133 -0.42 -8.59 53.19
N ARG A 134 0.06 -9.81 52.91
CA ARG A 134 -0.06 -10.94 53.85
C ARG A 134 0.58 -10.63 55.22
N LEU A 135 1.78 -10.05 55.20
CA LEU A 135 2.46 -9.65 56.46
C LEU A 135 1.72 -8.52 57.17
N SER A 136 1.25 -7.52 56.44
CA SER A 136 0.48 -6.40 56.99
C SER A 136 -0.88 -6.86 57.60
N GLN A 137 -1.55 -7.84 57.02
CA GLN A 137 -2.76 -8.45 57.56
C GLN A 137 -2.47 -9.13 58.92
N LEU A 138 -1.37 -9.87 59.05
CA LEU A 138 -0.95 -10.48 60.33
C LEU A 138 -0.68 -9.42 61.41
N ARG A 139 0.07 -8.36 61.08
CA ARG A 139 0.38 -7.25 61.99
C ARG A 139 -0.87 -6.49 62.39
N TYR A 140 -1.79 -6.25 61.49
CA TYR A 140 -3.09 -5.61 61.79
C TYR A 140 -3.90 -6.45 62.79
N LYS A 141 -4.03 -7.77 62.53
CA LYS A 141 -4.72 -8.69 63.44
C LYS A 141 -4.16 -8.70 64.86
N GLN A 142 -2.85 -8.44 64.99
CA GLN A 142 -2.18 -8.35 66.28
C GLN A 142 -2.13 -6.94 66.88
N GLY A 143 -2.76 -5.94 66.18
CA GLY A 143 -2.84 -4.57 66.67
C GLY A 143 -1.57 -3.75 66.50
N TYR A 144 -0.58 -4.22 65.73
CA TYR A 144 0.69 -3.51 65.49
C TYR A 144 0.61 -2.39 64.44
N ILE A 145 -0.33 -2.43 63.56
CA ILE A 145 -0.51 -1.38 62.54
C ILE A 145 -1.99 -0.97 62.45
N PRO A 146 -2.26 0.31 62.11
CA PRO A 146 -3.63 0.77 61.87
C PRO A 146 -4.19 0.21 60.57
N LYS A 147 -5.53 0.17 60.45
CA LYS A 147 -6.23 -0.29 59.24
C LYS A 147 -5.84 0.50 57.98
N LEU A 148 -5.61 1.79 58.13
CA LEU A 148 -5.16 2.68 57.02
C LEU A 148 -3.93 2.15 56.31
N ASP A 149 -2.96 1.63 57.07
CA ASP A 149 -1.72 1.13 56.45
C ASP A 149 -2.00 -0.19 55.69
N LEU A 150 -2.84 -1.06 56.23
CA LEU A 150 -3.26 -2.26 55.55
C LEU A 150 -3.99 -1.90 54.22
N ASP A 151 -4.94 -0.97 54.27
CA ASP A 151 -5.71 -0.52 53.09
C ASP A 151 -4.77 0.08 52.02
N ARG A 152 -3.70 0.77 52.41
CA ARG A 152 -2.67 1.25 51.47
C ARG A 152 -1.93 0.13 50.77
N PHE A 153 -1.47 -0.91 51.49
CA PHE A 153 -0.84 -2.06 50.88
C PHE A 153 -1.75 -2.82 49.93
N GLU A 154 -3.03 -2.96 50.28
CA GLU A 154 -4.03 -3.58 49.42
C GLU A 154 -4.32 -2.76 48.17
N ALA A 155 -4.35 -1.41 48.27
CA ALA A 155 -4.50 -0.51 47.13
C ALA A 155 -3.32 -0.61 46.15
N GLU A 156 -2.06 -0.62 46.66
CA GLU A 156 -0.87 -0.79 45.84
C GLU A 156 -0.84 -2.15 45.10
N ARG A 157 -1.22 -3.23 45.79
CA ARG A 157 -1.34 -4.54 45.19
C ARG A 157 -2.40 -4.52 44.07
N ALA A 158 -3.58 -3.94 44.33
CA ALA A 158 -4.66 -3.86 43.34
C ALA A 158 -4.26 -2.99 42.13
N GLY A 159 -3.61 -1.85 42.35
CA GLY A 159 -3.06 -1.01 41.27
C GLY A 159 -2.03 -1.73 40.41
N THR A 160 -1.12 -2.49 41.05
CA THR A 160 -0.12 -3.32 40.33
C THR A 160 -0.78 -4.43 39.52
N ALA A 161 -1.84 -5.08 40.06
CA ALA A 161 -2.58 -6.11 39.32
C ALA A 161 -3.33 -5.51 38.10
N ALA A 162 -3.92 -4.33 38.24
CA ALA A 162 -4.57 -3.62 37.14
C ALA A 162 -3.55 -3.26 36.04
N LYS A 163 -2.36 -2.77 36.43
CA LYS A 163 -1.27 -2.48 35.50
C LYS A 163 -0.81 -3.73 34.75
N LEU A 164 -0.72 -4.87 35.43
CA LEU A 164 -0.36 -6.13 34.80
C LEU A 164 -1.36 -6.52 33.70
N ALA A 165 -2.66 -6.46 34.01
CA ALA A 165 -3.71 -6.78 33.03
C ALA A 165 -3.65 -5.86 31.79
N ASP A 166 -3.36 -4.56 31.99
CA ASP A 166 -3.21 -3.63 30.88
C ASP A 166 -1.96 -3.94 30.03
N LEU A 167 -0.85 -4.29 30.64
CA LEU A 167 0.37 -4.71 29.94
C LEU A 167 0.14 -6.00 29.13
N GLU A 168 -0.53 -6.99 29.70
CA GLU A 168 -0.88 -8.23 28.99
C GLU A 168 -1.78 -7.96 27.77
N LYS A 169 -2.75 -7.05 27.89
CA LYS A 169 -3.54 -6.57 26.73
C LYS A 169 -2.65 -5.92 25.67
N GLN A 170 -1.72 -5.06 26.08
CA GLN A 170 -0.80 -4.39 25.15
C GLN A 170 0.12 -5.38 24.42
N VAL A 171 0.57 -6.46 25.08
CA VAL A 171 1.32 -7.56 24.45
C VAL A 171 0.51 -8.16 23.31
N VAL A 172 -0.75 -8.54 23.56
CA VAL A 172 -1.62 -9.11 22.51
C VAL A 172 -1.85 -8.14 21.36
N GLN A 173 -2.06 -6.86 21.67
CA GLN A 173 -2.22 -5.83 20.63
C GLN A 173 -0.95 -5.69 19.77
N LYS A 174 0.23 -5.74 20.38
CA LYS A 174 1.52 -5.64 19.68
C LYS A 174 1.80 -6.88 18.83
N GLU A 175 1.43 -8.07 19.30
CA GLU A 175 1.47 -9.30 18.50
C GLU A 175 0.57 -9.22 17.26
N ASN A 176 -0.65 -8.72 17.44
CA ASN A 176 -1.58 -8.53 16.33
C ASN A 176 -1.07 -7.50 15.32
N GLN A 177 -0.46 -6.40 15.80
CA GLN A 177 0.19 -5.41 14.94
C GLN A 177 1.31 -6.03 14.11
N LEU A 178 2.18 -6.84 14.73
CA LEU A 178 3.25 -7.56 14.03
C LEU A 178 2.70 -8.53 12.98
N ASN A 179 1.69 -9.32 13.33
CA ASN A 179 1.05 -10.23 12.38
C ASN A 179 0.45 -9.48 11.19
N ALA A 180 -0.20 -8.32 11.43
CA ALA A 180 -0.73 -7.47 10.37
C ALA A 180 0.37 -6.93 9.44
N LEU A 181 1.50 -6.45 9.99
CA LEU A 181 2.66 -6.01 9.20
C LEU A 181 3.25 -7.14 8.34
N MET A 182 3.21 -8.38 8.83
CA MET A 182 3.67 -9.56 8.08
C MET A 182 2.61 -10.16 7.14
N GLY A 183 1.40 -9.59 7.09
CA GLY A 183 0.29 -10.13 6.29
C GLY A 183 -0.23 -11.49 6.80
N ARG A 184 -0.07 -11.79 8.09
CA ARG A 184 -0.47 -13.05 8.72
C ARG A 184 -1.74 -12.90 9.55
N LYS A 185 -2.44 -14.00 9.77
CA LYS A 185 -3.55 -14.04 10.72
C LYS A 185 -3.02 -13.81 12.15
N PRO A 186 -3.83 -13.20 13.07
CA PRO A 186 -3.48 -13.05 14.47
C PRO A 186 -3.04 -14.39 15.09
N ALA A 187 -1.83 -14.42 15.62
CA ALA A 187 -1.23 -15.58 16.27
C ALA A 187 -0.12 -15.13 17.24
N ALA A 188 0.25 -15.98 18.17
CA ALA A 188 1.38 -15.73 19.03
C ALA A 188 2.69 -15.63 18.22
N ILE A 189 3.52 -14.67 18.54
CA ILE A 189 4.82 -14.46 17.92
C ILE A 189 5.88 -15.22 18.72
N THR A 190 6.73 -15.96 18.00
CA THR A 190 7.87 -16.65 18.64
C THR A 190 8.85 -15.63 19.19
N ARG A 191 9.21 -15.76 20.49
CA ARG A 191 10.19 -14.91 21.16
C ARG A 191 11.60 -15.43 20.88
N GLY A 192 12.49 -14.52 20.49
CA GLY A 192 13.91 -14.78 20.43
C GLY A 192 14.59 -14.51 21.79
N LEU A 193 15.83 -14.06 21.76
CA LEU A 193 16.61 -13.70 22.94
C LEU A 193 15.91 -12.63 23.80
N PRO A 194 16.08 -12.65 25.14
CA PRO A 194 15.63 -11.56 26.00
C PRO A 194 16.17 -10.20 25.54
N LEU A 195 15.44 -9.12 25.84
CA LEU A 195 15.85 -7.77 25.42
C LEU A 195 17.24 -7.39 25.94
N THR A 196 17.60 -7.86 27.13
CA THR A 196 18.89 -7.61 27.79
C THR A 196 20.05 -8.40 27.19
N GLU A 197 19.78 -9.44 26.40
CA GLU A 197 20.78 -10.32 25.78
C GLU A 197 20.90 -10.10 24.27
N GLN A 198 20.18 -9.10 23.73
CA GLN A 198 20.25 -8.77 22.30
C GLN A 198 21.65 -8.22 21.97
N PRO A 199 22.30 -8.71 20.89
CA PRO A 199 23.56 -8.14 20.45
C PRO A 199 23.36 -6.69 20.00
N MET A 200 24.26 -5.81 20.42
CA MET A 200 24.27 -4.45 19.93
C MET A 200 24.61 -4.41 18.43
N PRO A 201 23.95 -3.56 17.64
CA PRO A 201 24.33 -3.40 16.25
C PRO A 201 25.77 -2.89 16.14
N PRO A 202 26.50 -3.22 15.05
CA PRO A 202 27.84 -2.70 14.83
C PRO A 202 27.81 -1.17 14.75
N ASP A 203 28.90 -0.54 15.23
CA ASP A 203 29.04 0.91 15.16
C ASP A 203 29.02 1.37 13.69
N VAL A 204 28.22 2.39 13.43
CA VAL A 204 28.16 3.02 12.10
C VAL A 204 29.38 3.94 11.99
N PRO A 205 30.29 3.73 10.99
CA PRO A 205 31.48 4.57 10.85
C PRO A 205 31.11 6.02 10.60
N ALA A 206 31.86 6.94 11.20
CA ALA A 206 31.69 8.36 10.99
C ALA A 206 32.05 8.73 9.53
N GLY A 207 31.23 9.56 8.90
CA GLY A 207 31.37 9.91 7.50
C GLY A 207 30.63 8.93 6.59
N LEU A 208 29.45 9.36 6.13
CA LEU A 208 28.65 8.62 5.18
C LEU A 208 29.30 8.75 3.79
N PRO A 209 29.82 7.67 3.18
CA PRO A 209 30.39 7.75 1.86
C PRO A 209 29.33 8.23 0.86
N SER A 210 29.75 8.99 -0.17
CA SER A 210 28.89 9.38 -1.29
C SER A 210 28.23 8.19 -1.98
N GLU A 211 28.79 6.98 -1.80
CA GLU A 211 28.20 5.72 -2.25
C GLU A 211 26.76 5.47 -1.71
N LEU A 212 26.42 6.01 -0.54
CA LEU A 212 25.04 5.92 -0.03
C LEU A 212 24.02 6.67 -0.89
N LEU A 213 24.44 7.71 -1.60
CA LEU A 213 23.58 8.40 -2.56
C LEU A 213 23.09 7.45 -3.66
N HIS A 214 23.93 6.50 -4.07
CA HIS A 214 23.59 5.47 -5.06
C HIS A 214 22.86 4.25 -4.48
N ARG A 215 22.76 4.14 -3.16
CA ARG A 215 22.10 3.02 -2.49
C ARG A 215 20.72 3.38 -1.93
N ARG A 216 20.44 4.65 -1.76
CA ARG A 216 19.16 5.13 -1.20
C ARG A 216 18.06 5.07 -2.27
N PRO A 217 17.02 4.24 -2.05
CA PRO A 217 15.96 4.07 -3.05
C PRO A 217 15.11 5.34 -3.24
N ASP A 218 14.98 6.19 -2.22
CA ASP A 218 14.26 7.45 -2.30
C ASP A 218 14.96 8.46 -3.23
N LEU A 219 16.30 8.49 -3.20
CA LEU A 219 17.10 9.34 -4.11
C LEU A 219 17.06 8.80 -5.53
N LEU A 220 17.20 7.48 -5.71
CA LEU A 220 17.10 6.84 -7.02
C LEU A 220 15.71 7.05 -7.64
N GLN A 221 14.65 6.98 -6.83
CA GLN A 221 13.30 7.32 -7.27
C GLN A 221 13.19 8.76 -7.77
N ALA A 222 13.74 9.72 -7.01
CA ALA A 222 13.72 11.13 -7.38
C ALA A 222 14.51 11.39 -8.68
N GLU A 223 15.66 10.73 -8.86
CA GLU A 223 16.47 10.79 -10.08
C GLU A 223 15.69 10.30 -11.30
N GLN A 224 15.04 9.13 -11.18
CA GLN A 224 14.22 8.58 -12.27
C GLN A 224 12.99 9.46 -12.56
N THR A 225 12.40 10.08 -11.55
CA THR A 225 11.31 11.05 -11.73
C THR A 225 11.79 12.30 -12.49
N LEU A 226 12.97 12.78 -12.18
CA LEU A 226 13.60 13.89 -12.92
C LEU A 226 13.90 13.50 -14.36
N ALA A 227 14.42 12.29 -14.60
CA ALA A 227 14.65 11.78 -15.94
C ALA A 227 13.36 11.71 -16.76
N ALA A 228 12.24 11.24 -16.15
CA ALA A 228 10.93 11.23 -16.79
C ALA A 228 10.44 12.65 -17.13
N ALA A 229 10.60 13.61 -16.21
CA ALA A 229 10.23 15.01 -16.45
C ALA A 229 11.05 15.64 -17.56
N THR A 230 12.36 15.34 -17.62
CA THR A 230 13.26 15.81 -18.67
C THR A 230 12.88 15.24 -20.04
N ALA A 231 12.56 13.95 -20.11
CA ALA A 231 12.10 13.32 -21.35
C ALA A 231 10.78 13.94 -21.85
N ASN A 232 9.87 14.31 -20.94
CA ASN A 232 8.60 14.96 -21.26
C ASN A 232 8.74 16.37 -21.89
N ILE A 233 9.90 17.02 -21.76
CA ILE A 233 10.17 18.30 -22.47
C ILE A 233 10.19 18.08 -23.99
N GLY A 234 10.52 16.88 -24.44
CA GLY A 234 10.58 16.53 -25.86
C GLY A 234 9.31 15.86 -26.40
N VAL A 235 8.26 15.74 -25.61
CA VAL A 235 6.95 15.18 -25.97
C VAL A 235 5.99 16.28 -26.38
#